data_6770b69ecfda72031e33ba28e73796e0
#
_entry.id   6770b69ecfda72031e33ba28e73796e0
#
_cell.length_a   1.000
_cell.length_b   1.000
_cell.length_c   1.000
_cell.angle_alpha   90.00
_cell.angle_beta   90.00
_cell.angle_gamma   90.00
#
_symmetry.space_group_name_H-M   'P 1'
#
loop_
_entity.id
_entity.type
_entity.pdbx_description
1 polymer ?
#
loop_
_entity_poly.entity_id
_entity_poly.type
_entity_poly.pdbx_seq_one_letter_code
_entity_poly.pdbx_strand_id
1 'polypeptide(L)'
;MNKKVIIKNIGLIDYKEAWDYQESLFDEIVSIKDRNRKAEVQEESYNYLIFCEHPHVYTIGKSGKLENLLISEDFLKSKGATLHKINRGGDITYHGPGQIVGYPILDLDNFGVSIKNYIDGLEEVIIRALQHYDIIATRSAGATGVWLDADDPIKARKISAIGVRTSHWVSMHGFAFNINTNLDYFGYIVPCGIQGKSVTSLEKELGRKIDIEEVHQILKKEFSNVFDMEFVMK
;
A
#
# COMPACT_ATOMS: atom_id res chain seq x y z
N MET A 1 -6.47 24.53 -1.07
CA MET A 1 -6.09 23.13 -0.90
C MET A 1 -6.85 22.30 -1.92
N ASN A 2 -6.15 21.58 -2.81
CA ASN A 2 -6.76 20.80 -3.88
C ASN A 2 -6.89 19.32 -3.45
N LYS A 3 -8.10 18.88 -3.15
CA LYS A 3 -8.41 17.49 -2.76
C LYS A 3 -8.95 16.65 -3.92
N LYS A 4 -8.86 17.15 -5.15
CA LYS A 4 -9.20 16.38 -6.35
C LYS A 4 -8.17 15.29 -6.59
N VAL A 5 -8.65 14.07 -6.75
CA VAL A 5 -7.83 12.86 -6.93
C VAL A 5 -8.27 12.11 -8.17
N ILE A 6 -7.34 11.85 -9.06
CA ILE A 6 -7.55 10.98 -10.22
C ILE A 6 -7.35 9.54 -9.76
N ILE A 7 -8.42 8.75 -9.85
CA ILE A 7 -8.36 7.33 -9.52
C ILE A 7 -8.08 6.51 -10.77
N LYS A 8 -7.18 5.53 -10.67
CA LYS A 8 -6.84 4.60 -11.75
C LYS A 8 -6.73 3.17 -11.22
N ASN A 9 -7.38 2.24 -11.90
CA ASN A 9 -7.10 0.82 -11.75
C ASN A 9 -6.31 0.37 -12.98
N ILE A 10 -5.05 -0.04 -12.78
CA ILE A 10 -4.13 -0.43 -13.86
C ILE A 10 -3.96 -1.94 -13.98
N GLY A 11 -4.82 -2.71 -13.26
CA GLY A 11 -4.89 -4.16 -13.33
C GLY A 11 -3.63 -4.89 -12.87
N LEU A 12 -3.38 -6.07 -13.43
CA LEU A 12 -2.18 -6.84 -13.15
C LEU A 12 -1.01 -6.28 -13.98
N ILE A 13 -0.01 -5.74 -13.29
CA ILE A 13 1.12 -5.05 -13.91
C ILE A 13 2.44 -5.46 -13.26
N ASP A 14 3.53 -5.51 -14.04
CA ASP A 14 4.89 -5.70 -13.52
C ASP A 14 5.23 -4.64 -12.47
N TYR A 15 5.96 -5.07 -11.42
CA TYR A 15 6.28 -4.18 -10.31
C TYR A 15 7.15 -2.99 -10.74
N LYS A 16 8.13 -3.23 -11.61
CA LYS A 16 9.04 -2.16 -12.06
C LYS A 16 8.30 -1.15 -12.94
N GLU A 17 7.41 -1.61 -13.82
CA GLU A 17 6.57 -0.74 -14.65
C GLU A 17 5.65 0.14 -13.78
N ALA A 18 4.99 -0.44 -12.78
CA ALA A 18 4.16 0.31 -11.84
C ALA A 18 4.99 1.31 -11.01
N TRP A 19 6.21 0.93 -10.62
CA TRP A 19 7.10 1.83 -9.88
C TRP A 19 7.55 3.01 -10.73
N ASP A 20 7.96 2.78 -11.98
CA ASP A 20 8.34 3.85 -12.91
C ASP A 20 7.17 4.81 -13.17
N TYR A 21 5.97 4.26 -13.30
CA TYR A 21 4.76 5.07 -13.43
C TYR A 21 4.50 5.94 -12.19
N GLN A 22 4.66 5.38 -11.00
CA GLN A 22 4.55 6.17 -9.76
C GLN A 22 5.60 7.28 -9.71
N GLU A 23 6.86 7.01 -10.08
CA GLU A 23 7.92 8.01 -10.09
C GLU A 23 7.60 9.15 -11.06
N SER A 24 7.07 8.85 -12.25
CA SER A 24 6.67 9.88 -13.20
C SER A 24 5.61 10.85 -12.65
N LEU A 25 4.60 10.33 -11.96
CA LEU A 25 3.54 11.15 -11.35
C LEU A 25 4.05 11.91 -10.12
N PHE A 26 4.92 11.27 -9.33
CA PHE A 26 5.58 11.91 -8.20
C PHE A 26 6.41 13.11 -8.64
N ASP A 27 7.24 12.93 -9.66
CA ASP A 27 8.12 13.98 -10.20
C ASP A 27 7.30 15.12 -10.86
N GLU A 28 6.17 14.81 -11.51
CA GLU A 28 5.22 15.80 -12.02
C GLU A 28 4.74 16.72 -10.88
N ILE A 29 4.24 16.15 -9.78
CA ILE A 29 3.73 16.91 -8.64
C ILE A 29 4.86 17.73 -7.99
N VAL A 30 6.03 17.15 -7.75
CA VAL A 30 7.17 17.85 -7.15
C VAL A 30 7.60 19.02 -8.04
N SER A 31 7.67 18.81 -9.34
CA SER A 31 8.05 19.86 -10.31
C SER A 31 7.07 21.04 -10.31
N ILE A 32 5.77 20.76 -10.22
CA ILE A 32 4.73 21.80 -10.10
C ILE A 32 4.91 22.57 -8.78
N LYS A 33 5.12 21.87 -7.67
CA LYS A 33 5.34 22.51 -6.35
C LYS A 33 6.57 23.42 -6.38
N ASP A 34 7.66 22.99 -7.00
CA ASP A 34 8.89 23.80 -7.08
C ASP A 34 8.72 25.03 -7.97
N ARG A 35 7.96 24.93 -9.07
CA ARG A 35 7.60 26.11 -9.87
C ARG A 35 6.72 27.06 -9.07
N ASN A 36 5.72 26.56 -8.37
CA ASN A 36 4.77 27.32 -7.58
C ASN A 36 5.43 28.14 -6.46
N ARG A 37 6.55 27.67 -5.88
CA ARG A 37 7.31 28.43 -4.87
C ARG A 37 7.82 29.79 -5.35
N LYS A 38 7.98 29.96 -6.67
CA LYS A 38 8.53 31.17 -7.29
C LYS A 38 7.55 31.91 -8.17
N ALA A 39 6.37 31.35 -8.40
CA ALA A 39 5.37 31.88 -9.33
C ALA A 39 4.37 32.80 -8.62
N GLU A 40 3.99 33.90 -9.29
CA GLU A 40 2.89 34.77 -8.86
C GLU A 40 1.52 34.10 -9.04
N VAL A 41 1.39 33.27 -10.07
CA VAL A 41 0.18 32.49 -10.37
C VAL A 41 0.48 31.01 -10.14
N GLN A 42 -0.32 30.36 -9.30
CA GLN A 42 -0.13 28.98 -8.94
C GLN A 42 -0.68 28.03 -10.02
N GLU A 43 0.14 27.07 -10.45
CA GLU A 43 -0.28 25.96 -11.28
C GLU A 43 -0.98 24.90 -10.41
N GLU A 44 -2.11 24.39 -10.85
CA GLU A 44 -2.83 23.34 -10.11
C GLU A 44 -2.16 21.97 -10.35
N SER A 45 -1.79 21.27 -9.27
CA SER A 45 -1.30 19.89 -9.33
C SER A 45 -2.44 18.91 -9.07
N TYR A 46 -2.37 17.75 -9.71
CA TYR A 46 -3.30 16.66 -9.44
C TYR A 46 -2.75 15.73 -8.35
N ASN A 47 -3.67 15.03 -7.68
CA ASN A 47 -3.36 13.90 -6.81
C ASN A 47 -3.82 12.63 -7.50
N TYR A 48 -3.20 11.50 -7.19
CA TYR A 48 -3.52 10.22 -7.81
C TYR A 48 -3.73 9.15 -6.75
N LEU A 49 -4.71 8.27 -6.99
CA LEU A 49 -4.88 7.00 -6.26
C LEU A 49 -4.88 5.88 -7.30
N ILE A 50 -3.83 5.06 -7.28
CA ILE A 50 -3.65 3.96 -8.23
C ILE A 50 -3.92 2.65 -7.49
N PHE A 51 -4.78 1.81 -8.05
CA PHE A 51 -4.93 0.42 -7.65
C PHE A 51 -4.32 -0.50 -8.70
N CYS A 52 -3.69 -1.56 -8.24
CA CYS A 52 -3.18 -2.62 -9.11
C CYS A 52 -3.05 -3.95 -8.35
N GLU A 53 -2.73 -4.98 -9.10
CA GLU A 53 -2.17 -6.24 -8.63
C GLU A 53 -0.79 -6.44 -9.29
N HIS A 54 0.06 -7.25 -8.67
CA HIS A 54 1.36 -7.61 -9.23
C HIS A 54 1.47 -9.11 -9.48
N PRO A 55 2.27 -9.57 -10.46
CA PRO A 55 2.83 -10.91 -10.44
C PRO A 55 3.60 -11.14 -9.13
N HIS A 56 3.96 -12.40 -8.86
CA HIS A 56 4.71 -12.71 -7.65
C HIS A 56 6.01 -11.91 -7.55
N VAL A 57 6.12 -11.04 -6.55
CA VAL A 57 7.29 -10.18 -6.34
C VAL A 57 7.55 -9.94 -4.87
N TYR A 58 8.82 -9.95 -4.51
CA TYR A 58 9.30 -9.51 -3.21
C TYR A 58 9.94 -8.13 -3.33
N THR A 59 9.66 -7.27 -2.36
CA THR A 59 10.27 -5.94 -2.31
C THR A 59 10.97 -5.72 -1.00
N ILE A 60 12.24 -5.29 -1.04
CA ILE A 60 13.05 -4.94 0.12
C ILE A 60 13.04 -3.41 0.24
N GLY A 61 12.47 -2.90 1.33
CA GLY A 61 12.43 -1.47 1.64
C GLY A 61 13.75 -0.97 2.25
N LYS A 62 13.78 0.30 2.64
CA LYS A 62 15.00 0.97 3.13
C LYS A 62 15.62 0.35 4.39
N SER A 63 14.81 -0.21 5.29
CA SER A 63 15.26 -0.89 6.51
C SER A 63 15.37 -2.40 6.36
N GLY A 64 15.04 -2.92 5.16
CA GLY A 64 15.06 -4.36 4.90
C GLY A 64 16.46 -4.91 4.65
N LYS A 65 16.62 -6.16 5.06
CA LYS A 65 17.85 -6.94 4.86
C LYS A 65 17.58 -8.12 3.93
N LEU A 66 18.54 -8.43 3.07
CA LEU A 66 18.44 -9.61 2.19
C LEU A 66 18.34 -10.92 2.98
N GLU A 67 18.92 -10.96 4.18
CA GLU A 67 18.85 -12.11 5.09
C GLU A 67 17.42 -12.46 5.53
N ASN A 68 16.48 -11.52 5.39
CA ASN A 68 15.07 -11.75 5.64
C ASN A 68 14.35 -12.48 4.49
N LEU A 69 15.03 -12.74 3.37
CA LEU A 69 14.61 -13.66 2.32
C LEU A 69 15.19 -15.06 2.65
N LEU A 70 14.32 -16.01 2.98
CA LEU A 70 14.68 -17.35 3.47
C LEU A 70 15.01 -18.36 2.37
N ILE A 71 14.88 -17.97 1.11
CA ILE A 71 15.08 -18.82 -0.07
C ILE A 71 16.13 -18.22 -1.00
N SER A 72 16.75 -19.08 -1.81
CA SER A 72 17.71 -18.66 -2.83
C SER A 72 17.02 -17.95 -4.01
N GLU A 73 17.76 -17.13 -4.75
CA GLU A 73 17.25 -16.48 -5.96
C GLU A 73 16.80 -17.49 -7.02
N ASP A 74 17.46 -18.63 -7.13
CA ASP A 74 17.07 -19.68 -8.09
C ASP A 74 15.75 -20.34 -7.69
N PHE A 75 15.52 -20.58 -6.40
CA PHE A 75 14.24 -21.07 -5.92
C PHE A 75 13.14 -20.02 -6.14
N LEU A 76 13.42 -18.74 -5.90
CA LEU A 76 12.51 -17.63 -6.15
C LEU A 76 12.08 -17.60 -7.63
N LYS A 77 13.03 -17.70 -8.57
CA LYS A 77 12.76 -17.80 -10.02
C LYS A 77 11.91 -19.02 -10.36
N SER A 78 12.16 -20.19 -9.73
CA SER A 78 11.38 -21.41 -9.95
C SER A 78 9.91 -21.26 -9.52
N LYS A 79 9.62 -20.32 -8.61
CA LYS A 79 8.27 -19.94 -8.18
C LYS A 79 7.65 -18.84 -9.04
N GLY A 80 8.32 -18.41 -10.11
CA GLY A 80 7.86 -17.31 -10.97
C GLY A 80 7.85 -15.96 -10.26
N ALA A 81 8.68 -15.79 -9.21
CA ALA A 81 8.73 -14.58 -8.42
C ALA A 81 10.00 -13.77 -8.73
N THR A 82 9.89 -12.44 -8.62
CA THR A 82 11.00 -11.48 -8.76
C THR A 82 11.36 -10.85 -7.43
N LEU A 83 12.51 -10.19 -7.36
CA LEU A 83 12.98 -9.47 -6.18
C LEU A 83 13.45 -8.07 -6.58
N HIS A 84 12.94 -7.04 -5.90
CA HIS A 84 13.39 -5.66 -6.10
C HIS A 84 13.79 -5.00 -4.78
N LYS A 85 14.93 -4.29 -4.79
CA LYS A 85 15.30 -3.37 -3.72
C LYS A 85 14.79 -1.98 -4.07
N ILE A 86 14.01 -1.39 -3.17
CA ILE A 86 13.24 -0.18 -3.44
C ILE A 86 13.38 0.86 -2.31
N ASN A 87 12.82 2.04 -2.55
CA ASN A 87 13.00 3.20 -1.68
C ASN A 87 11.83 3.48 -0.70
N ARG A 88 10.83 2.55 -0.58
CA ARG A 88 9.78 2.66 0.44
C ARG A 88 10.32 2.45 1.86
N GLY A 89 9.59 2.93 2.85
CA GLY A 89 9.83 2.56 4.24
C GLY A 89 9.54 1.08 4.52
N GLY A 90 10.06 0.59 5.63
CA GLY A 90 9.87 -0.79 6.07
C GLY A 90 10.88 -1.79 5.51
N ASP A 91 10.65 -3.05 5.85
CA ASP A 91 11.50 -4.21 5.56
C ASP A 91 11.03 -4.94 4.28
N ILE A 92 11.32 -6.24 4.17
CA ILE A 92 10.86 -7.10 3.08
C ILE A 92 9.35 -7.34 3.16
N THR A 93 8.70 -7.41 2.01
CA THR A 93 7.31 -7.86 1.87
C THR A 93 7.12 -8.60 0.56
N TYR A 94 5.95 -9.21 0.40
CA TYR A 94 5.52 -9.92 -0.79
C TYR A 94 4.29 -9.24 -1.40
N HIS A 95 4.24 -9.22 -2.74
CA HIS A 95 3.06 -8.89 -3.52
C HIS A 95 2.77 -10.02 -4.51
N GLY A 96 1.49 -10.24 -4.80
CA GLY A 96 1.07 -11.26 -5.75
C GLY A 96 -0.40 -11.17 -6.14
N PRO A 97 -0.86 -12.00 -7.09
CA PRO A 97 -2.25 -12.04 -7.52
C PRO A 97 -3.22 -12.23 -6.35
N GLY A 98 -4.37 -11.57 -6.41
CA GLY A 98 -5.36 -11.54 -5.34
C GLY A 98 -5.04 -10.58 -4.20
N GLN A 99 -3.95 -9.80 -4.29
CA GLN A 99 -3.62 -8.72 -3.35
C GLN A 99 -3.88 -7.38 -4.01
N ILE A 100 -4.74 -6.55 -3.43
CA ILE A 100 -4.88 -5.16 -3.88
C ILE A 100 -3.71 -4.35 -3.36
N VAL A 101 -2.96 -3.77 -4.29
CA VAL A 101 -1.92 -2.80 -3.97
C VAL A 101 -2.43 -1.41 -4.33
N GLY A 102 -2.36 -0.49 -3.36
CA GLY A 102 -2.79 0.88 -3.52
C GLY A 102 -1.62 1.85 -3.39
N TYR A 103 -1.49 2.74 -4.37
CA TYR A 103 -0.46 3.76 -4.45
C TYR A 103 -1.08 5.16 -4.44
N PRO A 104 -1.30 5.78 -3.26
CA PRO A 104 -1.69 7.18 -3.18
C PRO A 104 -0.48 8.08 -3.42
N ILE A 105 -0.49 8.82 -4.52
CA ILE A 105 0.54 9.80 -4.88
C ILE A 105 -0.09 11.18 -4.70
N LEU A 106 0.11 11.73 -3.51
CA LEU A 106 -0.62 12.89 -3.01
C LEU A 106 0.35 14.00 -2.63
N ASP A 107 0.01 15.22 -2.97
CA ASP A 107 0.56 16.39 -2.30
C ASP A 107 -0.09 16.55 -0.92
N LEU A 108 0.59 16.10 0.12
CA LEU A 108 0.07 16.07 1.49
C LEU A 108 -0.27 17.46 2.06
N ASP A 109 0.33 18.53 1.52
CA ASP A 109 -0.04 19.90 1.87
C ASP A 109 -1.50 20.19 1.50
N ASN A 110 -2.00 19.62 0.38
CA ASN A 110 -3.39 19.76 -0.04
C ASN A 110 -4.38 19.13 0.93
N PHE A 111 -3.94 18.14 1.69
CA PHE A 111 -4.78 17.42 2.67
C PHE A 111 -4.57 17.93 4.09
N GLY A 112 -3.58 18.80 4.34
CA GLY A 112 -3.28 19.33 5.66
C GLY A 112 -2.87 18.28 6.68
N VAL A 113 -2.25 17.17 6.24
CA VAL A 113 -1.90 16.03 7.09
C VAL A 113 -0.39 15.92 7.30
N SER A 114 0.01 15.58 8.52
CA SER A 114 1.38 15.15 8.80
C SER A 114 1.64 13.77 8.22
N ILE A 115 2.91 13.40 8.04
CA ILE A 115 3.29 12.05 7.57
C ILE A 115 2.70 10.97 8.49
N LYS A 116 2.71 11.20 9.81
CA LYS A 116 2.10 10.27 10.76
C LYS A 116 0.60 10.12 10.52
N ASN A 117 -0.13 11.23 10.45
CA ASN A 117 -1.58 11.22 10.22
C ASN A 117 -1.93 10.62 8.85
N TYR A 118 -1.07 10.79 7.85
CA TYR A 118 -1.24 10.14 6.55
C TYR A 118 -1.16 8.62 6.66
N ILE A 119 -0.15 8.09 7.38
CA ILE A 119 -0.02 6.65 7.61
C ILE A 119 -1.20 6.12 8.44
N ASP A 120 -1.55 6.82 9.53
CA ASP A 120 -2.72 6.48 10.35
C ASP A 120 -4.02 6.49 9.53
N GLY A 121 -4.14 7.40 8.57
CA GLY A 121 -5.26 7.48 7.62
C GLY A 121 -5.32 6.29 6.66
N LEU A 122 -4.16 5.85 6.14
CA LEU A 122 -4.12 4.63 5.30
C LEU A 122 -4.56 3.39 6.06
N GLU A 123 -4.14 3.26 7.32
CA GLU A 123 -4.62 2.18 8.19
C GLU A 123 -6.12 2.29 8.44
N GLU A 124 -6.63 3.50 8.69
CA GLU A 124 -8.04 3.77 8.93
C GLU A 124 -8.91 3.38 7.72
N VAL A 125 -8.48 3.68 6.49
CA VAL A 125 -9.17 3.26 5.26
C VAL A 125 -9.37 1.75 5.24
N ILE A 126 -8.31 0.99 5.52
CA ILE A 126 -8.39 -0.48 5.51
C ILE A 126 -9.24 -1.00 6.68
N ILE A 127 -9.11 -0.42 7.87
CA ILE A 127 -9.93 -0.79 9.04
C ILE A 127 -11.42 -0.60 8.71
N ARG A 128 -11.81 0.53 8.12
CA ARG A 128 -13.19 0.80 7.70
C ARG A 128 -13.64 -0.12 6.58
N ALA A 129 -12.76 -0.43 5.62
CA ALA A 129 -13.07 -1.38 4.55
C ALA A 129 -13.38 -2.78 5.13
N LEU A 130 -12.66 -3.22 6.16
CA LEU A 130 -12.90 -4.49 6.84
C LEU A 130 -14.22 -4.52 7.63
N GLN A 131 -14.70 -3.38 8.12
CA GLN A 131 -16.01 -3.28 8.80
C GLN A 131 -17.19 -3.62 7.87
N HIS A 132 -17.05 -3.41 6.54
CA HIS A 132 -18.07 -3.82 5.56
C HIS A 132 -18.23 -5.35 5.48
N TYR A 133 -17.27 -6.10 6.04
CA TYR A 133 -17.26 -7.56 6.12
C TYR A 133 -17.42 -8.08 7.56
N ASP A 134 -17.86 -7.21 8.50
CA ASP A 134 -17.99 -7.52 9.93
C ASP A 134 -16.67 -8.00 10.58
N ILE A 135 -15.52 -7.63 10.01
CA ILE A 135 -14.19 -7.96 10.53
C ILE A 135 -13.69 -6.80 11.39
N ILE A 136 -13.38 -7.12 12.66
CA ILE A 136 -12.76 -6.17 13.59
C ILE A 136 -11.25 -6.19 13.39
N ALA A 137 -10.71 -5.06 12.95
CA ALA A 137 -9.29 -4.88 12.73
C ALA A 137 -8.79 -3.63 13.46
N THR A 138 -7.50 -3.60 13.77
CA THR A 138 -6.88 -2.50 14.50
C THR A 138 -5.43 -2.27 14.07
N ARG A 139 -4.83 -1.25 14.65
CA ARG A 139 -3.39 -0.95 14.57
C ARG A 139 -2.64 -1.75 15.63
N SER A 140 -1.38 -2.07 15.34
CA SER A 140 -0.48 -2.71 16.33
C SER A 140 0.63 -1.74 16.70
N ALA A 141 0.86 -1.52 17.98
CA ALA A 141 1.91 -0.64 18.45
C ALA A 141 3.30 -1.07 17.93
N GLY A 142 4.02 -0.15 17.29
CA GLY A 142 5.34 -0.40 16.74
C GLY A 142 5.39 -1.25 15.47
N ALA A 143 4.24 -1.64 14.89
CA ALA A 143 4.19 -2.49 13.70
C ALA A 143 3.15 -1.97 12.69
N THR A 144 3.54 -0.95 11.91
CA THR A 144 2.69 -0.31 10.89
C THR A 144 1.97 -1.34 10.01
N GLY A 145 0.70 -1.06 9.74
CA GLY A 145 -0.22 -1.90 8.98
C GLY A 145 -1.46 -2.26 9.77
N VAL A 146 -2.37 -3.01 9.16
CA VAL A 146 -3.66 -3.38 9.77
C VAL A 146 -3.65 -4.83 10.20
N TRP A 147 -4.12 -5.06 11.41
CA TRP A 147 -4.01 -6.33 12.11
C TRP A 147 -5.36 -6.80 12.64
N LEU A 148 -5.53 -8.11 12.69
CA LEU A 148 -6.56 -8.76 13.46
C LEU A 148 -5.94 -9.32 14.73
N ASP A 149 -6.70 -9.28 15.84
CA ASP A 149 -6.27 -9.77 17.16
C ASP A 149 -4.88 -9.23 17.59
N ALA A 150 -4.61 -7.93 17.33
CA ALA A 150 -3.28 -7.32 17.48
C ALA A 150 -2.68 -7.46 18.88
N ASP A 151 -3.51 -7.53 19.91
CA ASP A 151 -3.12 -7.64 21.32
C ASP A 151 -2.89 -9.10 21.78
N ASP A 152 -3.28 -10.08 20.96
CA ASP A 152 -3.06 -11.50 21.25
C ASP A 152 -1.76 -11.96 20.56
N PRO A 153 -0.70 -12.30 21.32
CA PRO A 153 0.59 -12.67 20.75
C PRO A 153 0.56 -13.95 19.89
N ILE A 154 -0.47 -14.80 20.06
CA ILE A 154 -0.62 -16.07 19.33
C ILE A 154 -1.50 -15.87 18.09
N LYS A 155 -2.57 -15.08 18.20
CA LYS A 155 -3.58 -14.91 17.14
C LYS A 155 -3.32 -13.71 16.25
N ALA A 156 -2.46 -12.78 16.67
CA ALA A 156 -2.15 -11.56 15.90
C ALA A 156 -1.72 -11.89 14.48
N ARG A 157 -2.45 -11.35 13.50
CA ARG A 157 -2.17 -11.58 12.08
C ARG A 157 -2.41 -10.32 11.26
N LYS A 158 -1.46 -10.03 10.39
CA LYS A 158 -1.51 -8.83 9.53
C LYS A 158 -2.32 -9.12 8.28
N ILE A 159 -3.30 -8.27 7.99
CA ILE A 159 -4.11 -8.34 6.77
C ILE A 159 -3.68 -7.30 5.73
N SER A 160 -3.11 -6.19 6.15
CA SER A 160 -2.58 -5.18 5.23
C SER A 160 -1.24 -4.64 5.73
N ALA A 161 -0.27 -4.59 4.81
CA ALA A 161 1.02 -3.96 5.03
C ALA A 161 1.01 -2.53 4.46
N ILE A 162 1.73 -1.61 5.11
CA ILE A 162 1.88 -0.22 4.68
C ILE A 162 3.36 0.12 4.65
N GLY A 163 3.80 0.69 3.51
CA GLY A 163 5.16 1.16 3.35
C GLY A 163 5.20 2.31 2.36
N VAL A 164 5.38 3.54 2.85
CA VAL A 164 5.38 4.76 2.04
C VAL A 164 6.77 5.36 1.92
N ARG A 165 6.95 6.20 0.91
CA ARG A 165 8.01 7.19 0.79
C ARG A 165 7.36 8.56 0.73
N THR A 166 7.96 9.54 1.39
CA THR A 166 7.57 10.95 1.25
C THR A 166 8.80 11.80 0.95
N SER A 167 8.66 12.75 0.05
CA SER A 167 9.66 13.79 -0.22
C SER A 167 8.93 15.03 -0.73
N HIS A 168 9.37 16.23 -0.34
CA HIS A 168 8.69 17.50 -0.67
C HIS A 168 7.20 17.53 -0.28
N TRP A 169 6.81 16.78 0.76
CA TRP A 169 5.41 16.55 1.16
C TRP A 169 4.56 15.88 0.07
N VAL A 170 5.19 15.16 -0.85
CA VAL A 170 4.50 14.29 -1.81
C VAL A 170 4.71 12.84 -1.39
N SER A 171 3.63 12.05 -1.38
CA SER A 171 3.67 10.62 -1.05
C SER A 171 3.89 9.74 -2.28
N MET A 172 4.43 8.55 -2.07
CA MET A 172 4.65 7.50 -3.05
C MET A 172 4.64 6.13 -2.38
N HIS A 173 4.44 5.07 -3.12
CA HIS A 173 4.09 3.74 -2.63
C HIS A 173 2.77 3.80 -1.82
N GLY A 174 2.55 2.92 -0.86
CA GLY A 174 1.29 2.93 -0.13
C GLY A 174 1.06 1.66 0.67
N PHE A 175 0.06 0.88 0.29
CA PHE A 175 -0.37 -0.30 1.02
C PHE A 175 -0.54 -1.53 0.13
N ALA A 176 -0.52 -2.69 0.77
CA ALA A 176 -0.86 -3.97 0.17
C ALA A 176 -1.89 -4.67 1.06
N PHE A 177 -3.08 -4.90 0.54
CA PHE A 177 -4.21 -5.50 1.24
C PHE A 177 -4.48 -6.90 0.71
N ASN A 178 -4.34 -7.90 1.55
CA ASN A 178 -4.54 -9.30 1.20
C ASN A 178 -6.04 -9.61 1.06
N ILE A 179 -6.51 -9.84 -0.15
CA ILE A 179 -7.90 -10.21 -0.45
C ILE A 179 -8.01 -11.72 -0.66
N ASN A 180 -7.59 -12.20 -1.83
CA ASN A 180 -7.54 -13.62 -2.24
C ASN A 180 -6.08 -14.07 -2.42
N THR A 181 -5.18 -13.49 -1.67
CA THR A 181 -3.74 -13.65 -1.80
C THR A 181 -3.29 -15.04 -1.38
N ASN A 182 -2.44 -15.70 -2.18
CA ASN A 182 -1.77 -16.91 -1.73
C ASN A 182 -0.75 -16.57 -0.64
N LEU A 183 -1.09 -16.91 0.60
CA LEU A 183 -0.30 -16.59 1.77
C LEU A 183 0.96 -17.45 1.94
N ASP A 184 1.10 -18.56 1.21
CA ASP A 184 2.26 -19.44 1.30
C ASP A 184 3.56 -18.72 0.94
N TYR A 185 3.48 -17.74 0.02
CA TYR A 185 4.62 -16.92 -0.38
C TYR A 185 5.20 -16.07 0.77
N PHE A 186 4.41 -15.72 1.78
CA PHE A 186 4.93 -15.07 2.99
C PHE A 186 5.81 -15.99 3.84
N GLY A 187 5.68 -17.31 3.69
CA GLY A 187 6.55 -18.30 4.33
C GLY A 187 8.02 -18.26 3.86
N TYR A 188 8.29 -17.57 2.75
CA TYR A 188 9.64 -17.43 2.23
C TYR A 188 10.39 -16.19 2.72
N ILE A 189 9.77 -15.40 3.61
CA ILE A 189 10.38 -14.19 4.18
C ILE A 189 10.17 -14.14 5.70
N VAL A 190 11.03 -13.37 6.38
CA VAL A 190 10.80 -12.93 7.77
C VAL A 190 10.33 -11.47 7.70
N PRO A 191 9.01 -11.20 7.68
CA PRO A 191 8.53 -9.84 7.54
C PRO A 191 8.83 -9.03 8.81
N CYS A 192 9.47 -7.86 8.65
CA CYS A 192 9.78 -6.90 9.72
C CYS A 192 10.63 -7.44 10.89
N GLY A 193 11.38 -8.55 10.71
CA GLY A 193 12.18 -9.14 11.80
C GLY A 193 11.38 -9.59 13.04
N ILE A 194 10.06 -9.58 12.97
CA ILE A 194 9.18 -9.98 14.05
C ILE A 194 8.87 -11.47 13.90
N GLN A 195 9.62 -12.31 14.59
CA GLN A 195 9.34 -13.74 14.68
C GLN A 195 7.99 -13.96 15.38
N GLY A 196 7.17 -14.87 14.84
CA GLY A 196 5.95 -15.34 15.50
C GLY A 196 4.64 -14.60 15.11
N LYS A 197 4.66 -13.54 14.30
CA LYS A 197 3.43 -12.93 13.79
C LYS A 197 3.07 -13.50 12.41
N SER A 198 1.80 -13.85 12.22
CA SER A 198 1.29 -14.41 10.99
C SER A 198 0.67 -13.36 10.05
N VAL A 199 0.34 -13.78 8.85
CA VAL A 199 -0.43 -12.98 7.87
C VAL A 199 -1.77 -13.67 7.59
N THR A 200 -2.75 -12.87 7.17
CA THR A 200 -4.06 -13.36 6.77
C THR A 200 -4.56 -12.62 5.53
N SER A 201 -5.74 -13.04 5.01
CA SER A 201 -6.44 -12.43 3.89
C SER A 201 -7.94 -12.43 4.13
N LEU A 202 -8.69 -11.60 3.40
CA LEU A 202 -10.15 -11.61 3.46
C LEU A 202 -10.74 -12.98 3.13
N GLU A 203 -10.23 -13.64 2.09
CA GLU A 203 -10.65 -15.00 1.71
C GLU A 203 -10.49 -15.98 2.88
N LYS A 204 -9.35 -15.92 3.57
CA LYS A 204 -9.07 -16.80 4.73
C LYS A 204 -9.99 -16.53 5.92
N GLU A 205 -10.25 -15.27 6.23
CA GLU A 205 -11.11 -14.88 7.37
C GLU A 205 -12.57 -15.21 7.10
N LEU A 206 -13.04 -15.06 5.86
CA LEU A 206 -14.46 -15.28 5.49
C LEU A 206 -14.75 -16.68 4.96
N GLY A 207 -13.71 -17.49 4.69
CA GLY A 207 -13.86 -18.84 4.15
C GLY A 207 -14.40 -18.89 2.72
N ARG A 208 -14.35 -17.80 1.98
CA ARG A 208 -14.81 -17.69 0.58
C ARG A 208 -14.00 -16.67 -0.21
N LYS A 209 -13.94 -16.85 -1.53
CA LYS A 209 -13.37 -15.83 -2.43
C LYS A 209 -14.19 -14.55 -2.40
N ILE A 210 -13.52 -13.42 -2.49
CA ILE A 210 -14.09 -12.08 -2.47
C ILE A 210 -13.92 -11.46 -3.85
N ASP A 211 -14.94 -10.73 -4.30
CA ASP A 211 -14.85 -9.94 -5.52
C ASP A 211 -13.91 -8.74 -5.30
N ILE A 212 -12.83 -8.72 -6.06
CA ILE A 212 -11.80 -7.66 -6.00
C ILE A 212 -12.40 -6.30 -6.37
N GLU A 213 -13.34 -6.27 -7.32
CA GLU A 213 -13.97 -5.01 -7.73
C GLU A 213 -14.88 -4.45 -6.63
N GLU A 214 -15.61 -5.30 -5.91
CA GLU A 214 -16.37 -4.88 -4.72
C GLU A 214 -15.44 -4.19 -3.71
N VAL A 215 -14.27 -4.78 -3.43
CA VAL A 215 -13.30 -4.19 -2.49
C VAL A 215 -12.75 -2.85 -3.02
N HIS A 216 -12.49 -2.72 -4.32
CA HIS A 216 -12.07 -1.45 -4.92
C HIS A 216 -13.09 -0.34 -4.68
N GLN A 217 -14.39 -0.63 -4.84
CA GLN A 217 -15.45 0.37 -4.61
C GLN A 217 -15.55 0.76 -3.13
N ILE A 218 -15.39 -0.20 -2.22
CA ILE A 218 -15.32 0.06 -0.78
C ILE A 218 -14.12 0.94 -0.45
N LEU A 219 -12.92 0.57 -0.92
CA LEU A 219 -11.71 1.35 -0.70
C LEU A 219 -11.84 2.79 -1.22
N LYS A 220 -12.37 2.96 -2.44
CA LYS A 220 -12.63 4.28 -3.00
C LYS A 220 -13.51 5.12 -2.06
N LYS A 221 -14.61 4.56 -1.57
CA LYS A 221 -15.51 5.23 -0.63
C LYS A 221 -14.78 5.62 0.67
N GLU A 222 -14.01 4.69 1.24
CA GLU A 222 -13.36 4.95 2.53
C GLU A 222 -12.16 5.92 2.37
N PHE A 223 -11.47 5.95 1.24
CA PHE A 223 -10.50 7.00 0.92
C PHE A 223 -11.15 8.38 0.86
N SER A 224 -12.33 8.50 0.22
CA SER A 224 -13.10 9.76 0.23
C SER A 224 -13.47 10.18 1.64
N ASN A 225 -13.96 9.25 2.47
CA ASN A 225 -14.39 9.53 3.84
C ASN A 225 -13.24 9.95 4.77
N VAL A 226 -12.09 9.27 4.67
CA VAL A 226 -10.95 9.47 5.60
C VAL A 226 -10.13 10.70 5.24
N PHE A 227 -9.89 10.91 3.94
CA PHE A 227 -9.04 12.01 3.46
C PHE A 227 -9.81 13.18 2.86
N ASP A 228 -11.15 13.09 2.83
CA ASP A 228 -12.01 14.11 2.18
C ASP A 228 -11.62 14.31 0.71
N MET A 229 -11.41 13.19 -0.01
CA MET A 229 -11.01 13.17 -1.41
C MET A 229 -12.22 13.38 -2.32
N GLU A 230 -12.06 14.24 -3.33
CA GLU A 230 -12.97 14.39 -4.44
C GLU A 230 -12.42 13.64 -5.66
N PHE A 231 -13.02 12.50 -6.03
CA PHE A 231 -12.58 11.76 -7.20
C PHE A 231 -13.05 12.41 -8.50
N VAL A 232 -12.09 12.65 -9.40
CA VAL A 232 -12.33 13.25 -10.71
C VAL A 232 -11.87 12.30 -11.83
N MET A 233 -12.53 12.38 -12.97
CA MET A 233 -12.10 11.71 -14.20
C MET A 233 -11.20 12.65 -15.00
N LYS A 234 -10.11 12.11 -15.55
CA LYS A 234 -9.21 12.82 -16.48
C LYS A 234 -9.15 12.05 -17.79
#